data_3fc78c559a810ea75ddaace41f09c139
#
_entry.id   3fc78c559a810ea75ddaace41f09c139
#
_cell.length_a   1.000
_cell.length_b   1.000
_cell.length_c   1.000
_cell.angle_alpha   90.00
_cell.angle_beta   90.00
_cell.angle_gamma   90.00
#
_symmetry.space_group_name_H-M   'P 1'
#
loop_
_entity.id
_entity.type
_entity.pdbx_description
1 polymer ?
#
loop_
_entity_poly.entity_id
_entity_poly.type
_entity_poly.pdbx_seq_one_letter_code
_entity_poly.pdbx_strand_id
1 'polypeptide(L)'
;MLLRRMASTAHGLLLAAVCVYCAPVYAQDGAAKVITLTGQASVLRDNLPWALNVGDSIAPQQVVVTGPDGFAVFRIADGSTFEVFPNSRVTFRANPGSWSDLLDLLLGRVKVHIERLGGQPNYNRVRTPTAVISVRGTIFDVAIEDADDTTLVSVEEGEVGVRHLLKPGPERIVDAGQSIRVFRDQPLAMSTVDKSSIVRAVLRRAEDALYEMVYRGRTPGAGGGTVGCPAGTNCDKKNPNPPGTTPPPAPPPPPH
;
A
#
# COMPACT_ATOMS: atom_id res chain seq x y z
N MET A 1 17.50 16.81 66.84
CA MET A 1 18.34 16.34 65.66
C MET A 1 17.74 15.20 64.90
N LEU A 2 16.77 14.44 65.38
CA LEU A 2 16.11 13.31 64.69
C LEU A 2 15.05 13.72 63.65
N LEU A 3 14.30 14.78 63.82
CA LEU A 3 13.22 15.22 62.91
C LEU A 3 13.75 15.68 61.53
N ARG A 4 14.99 16.15 61.43
CA ARG A 4 15.55 16.65 60.16
C ARG A 4 16.03 15.54 59.23
N ARG A 5 16.25 14.31 59.75
CA ARG A 5 16.65 13.14 58.95
C ARG A 5 15.46 12.40 58.34
N MET A 6 14.27 12.47 58.94
CA MET A 6 13.07 11.80 58.38
C MET A 6 12.47 12.55 57.17
N ALA A 7 12.65 13.87 57.08
CA ALA A 7 12.17 14.67 55.96
C ALA A 7 12.98 14.40 54.66
N SER A 8 14.29 14.08 54.77
CA SER A 8 15.17 13.84 53.62
C SER A 8 14.91 12.49 52.96
N THR A 9 14.51 11.47 53.74
CA THR A 9 14.20 10.13 53.19
C THR A 9 12.86 10.09 52.48
N ALA A 10 11.87 10.90 52.92
CA ALA A 10 10.56 10.99 52.29
C ALA A 10 10.63 11.63 50.87
N HIS A 11 11.50 12.65 50.70
CA HIS A 11 11.71 13.29 49.41
C HIS A 11 12.45 12.39 48.39
N GLY A 12 13.39 11.59 48.90
CA GLY A 12 14.11 10.62 48.05
C GLY A 12 13.20 9.48 47.52
N LEU A 13 12.26 9.02 48.33
CA LEU A 13 11.29 8.00 47.95
C LEU A 13 10.24 8.53 46.96
N LEU A 14 9.85 9.79 47.06
CA LEU A 14 8.90 10.40 46.13
C LEU A 14 9.51 10.66 44.77
N LEU A 15 10.80 11.03 44.69
CA LEU A 15 11.54 11.20 43.44
C LEU A 15 11.80 9.85 42.74
N ALA A 16 12.04 8.78 43.48
CA ALA A 16 12.21 7.45 42.91
C ALA A 16 10.90 6.87 42.36
N ALA A 17 9.75 7.21 42.97
CA ALA A 17 8.44 6.77 42.49
C ALA A 17 8.02 7.42 41.17
N VAL A 18 8.45 8.65 40.88
CA VAL A 18 8.14 9.35 39.61
C VAL A 18 8.92 8.77 38.44
N CYS A 19 10.13 8.25 38.63
CA CYS A 19 10.92 7.63 37.58
C CYS A 19 10.38 6.26 37.08
N VAL A 20 9.57 5.56 37.89
CA VAL A 20 9.02 4.25 37.54
C VAL A 20 7.86 4.36 36.51
N TYR A 21 7.25 5.53 36.38
CA TYR A 21 6.14 5.76 35.44
C TYR A 21 6.55 6.24 34.04
N CYS A 22 7.84 6.46 33.76
CA CYS A 22 8.35 6.59 32.39
C CYS A 22 8.45 5.21 31.78
N ALA A 23 7.31 4.59 31.45
CA ALA A 23 7.30 3.43 30.57
C ALA A 23 7.93 3.87 29.24
N PRO A 24 8.97 3.18 28.74
CA PRO A 24 9.50 3.48 27.43
C PRO A 24 8.35 3.31 26.43
N VAL A 25 8.01 4.38 25.73
CA VAL A 25 7.19 4.29 24.52
C VAL A 25 8.06 3.53 23.54
N TYR A 26 7.86 2.22 23.44
CA TYR A 26 8.45 1.44 22.38
C TYR A 26 7.85 1.97 21.09
N ALA A 27 8.64 2.71 20.32
CA ALA A 27 8.34 2.93 18.92
C ALA A 27 8.14 1.53 18.32
N GLN A 28 6.96 1.24 17.79
CA GLN A 28 6.71 -0.04 17.15
C GLN A 28 7.55 -0.06 15.86
N ASP A 29 8.77 -0.61 15.97
CA ASP A 29 9.59 -0.93 14.81
C ASP A 29 8.76 -1.87 13.93
N GLY A 30 8.59 -1.48 12.66
CA GLY A 30 7.84 -2.27 11.69
C GLY A 30 6.44 -1.73 11.35
N ALA A 31 6.07 -0.52 11.79
CA ALA A 31 4.82 0.11 11.34
C ALA A 31 4.91 0.59 9.89
N ALA A 32 3.82 0.49 9.14
CA ALA A 32 3.68 1.15 7.85
C ALA A 32 2.76 2.35 7.97
N LYS A 33 3.15 3.49 7.37
CA LYS A 33 2.41 4.75 7.45
C LYS A 33 1.63 5.00 6.16
N VAL A 34 0.36 5.36 6.29
CA VAL A 34 -0.48 5.80 5.17
C VAL A 34 0.02 7.14 4.65
N ILE A 35 0.49 7.20 3.41
CA ILE A 35 0.96 8.43 2.77
C ILE A 35 -0.02 8.99 1.74
N THR A 36 -0.87 8.14 1.17
CA THR A 36 -1.94 8.53 0.25
C THR A 36 -3.14 7.65 0.53
N LEU A 37 -4.33 8.22 0.49
CA LEU A 37 -5.59 7.49 0.65
C LEU A 37 -6.66 8.17 -0.17
N THR A 38 -7.44 7.37 -0.90
CA THR A 38 -8.61 7.80 -1.66
C THR A 38 -9.71 6.78 -1.46
N GLY A 39 -10.97 7.23 -1.43
CA GLY A 39 -12.12 6.37 -1.20
C GLY A 39 -12.09 5.70 0.17
N GLN A 40 -12.65 4.50 0.26
CA GLN A 40 -12.78 3.78 1.53
C GLN A 40 -11.64 2.79 1.73
N ALA A 41 -10.84 2.99 2.76
CA ALA A 41 -9.90 2.01 3.28
C ALA A 41 -10.03 1.90 4.79
N SER A 42 -9.91 0.70 5.31
CA SER A 42 -10.02 0.41 6.74
C SER A 42 -8.99 -0.63 7.17
N VAL A 43 -8.65 -0.58 8.45
CA VAL A 43 -7.86 -1.62 9.12
C VAL A 43 -8.78 -2.42 10.06
N LEU A 44 -8.64 -3.74 10.05
CA LEU A 44 -9.38 -4.59 10.99
C LEU A 44 -8.65 -4.62 12.33
N ARG A 45 -9.35 -4.21 13.40
CA ARG A 45 -8.92 -4.35 14.80
C ARG A 45 -10.00 -5.16 15.52
N ASP A 46 -9.64 -6.28 16.08
CA ASP A 46 -10.59 -7.21 16.72
C ASP A 46 -11.79 -7.55 15.82
N ASN A 47 -11.52 -7.78 14.53
CA ASN A 47 -12.51 -8.02 13.46
C ASN A 47 -13.47 -6.84 13.16
N LEU A 48 -13.28 -5.68 13.76
CA LEU A 48 -14.04 -4.47 13.46
C LEU A 48 -13.28 -3.58 12.49
N PRO A 49 -13.92 -3.05 11.44
CA PRO A 49 -13.29 -2.14 10.49
C PRO A 49 -13.18 -0.74 11.09
N TRP A 50 -11.95 -0.23 11.13
CA TRP A 50 -11.63 1.15 11.51
C TRP A 50 -11.17 1.90 10.28
N ALA A 51 -11.83 3.01 9.95
CA ALA A 51 -11.45 3.83 8.81
C ALA A 51 -10.01 4.36 8.98
N LEU A 52 -9.25 4.30 7.90
CA LEU A 52 -7.90 4.85 7.82
C LEU A 52 -7.95 6.29 7.29
N ASN A 53 -7.00 7.09 7.75
CA ASN A 53 -6.73 8.43 7.26
C ASN A 53 -5.26 8.55 6.86
N VAL A 54 -4.95 9.56 6.02
CA VAL A 54 -3.56 9.88 5.70
C VAL A 54 -2.81 10.27 6.98
N GLY A 55 -1.67 9.67 7.19
CA GLY A 55 -0.85 9.86 8.39
C GLY A 55 -1.01 8.76 9.43
N ASP A 56 -2.08 7.97 9.37
CA ASP A 56 -2.25 6.83 10.27
C ASP A 56 -1.17 5.77 10.04
N SER A 57 -0.88 4.99 11.08
CA SER A 57 0.08 3.89 11.02
C SER A 57 -0.63 2.57 11.25
N ILE A 58 -0.26 1.57 10.47
CA ILE A 58 -0.67 0.18 10.68
C ILE A 58 0.48 -0.62 11.30
N ALA A 59 0.14 -1.44 12.28
CA ALA A 59 1.08 -2.34 12.95
C ALA A 59 1.18 -3.68 12.20
N PRO A 60 2.27 -4.43 12.42
CA PRO A 60 2.36 -5.82 11.96
C PRO A 60 1.14 -6.65 12.36
N GLN A 61 0.76 -7.60 11.52
CA GLN A 61 -0.40 -8.49 11.64
C GLN A 61 -1.77 -7.83 11.42
N GLN A 62 -1.82 -6.52 11.18
CA GLN A 62 -3.07 -5.86 10.87
C GLN A 62 -3.50 -6.13 9.42
N VAL A 63 -4.80 -6.27 9.24
CA VAL A 63 -5.43 -6.50 7.93
C VAL A 63 -6.00 -5.19 7.42
N VAL A 64 -5.56 -4.79 6.24
CA VAL A 64 -6.10 -3.65 5.48
C VAL A 64 -7.15 -4.16 4.51
N VAL A 65 -8.27 -3.48 4.43
CA VAL A 65 -9.37 -3.75 3.48
C VAL A 65 -9.71 -2.47 2.76
N THR A 66 -9.75 -2.53 1.43
CA THR A 66 -10.18 -1.41 0.59
C THR A 66 -11.55 -1.70 -0.01
N GLY A 67 -12.39 -0.66 -0.07
CA GLY A 67 -13.68 -0.69 -0.76
C GLY A 67 -13.54 -0.64 -2.28
N PRO A 68 -14.67 -0.60 -3.01
CA PRO A 68 -14.67 -0.55 -4.48
C PRO A 68 -14.00 0.69 -5.07
N ASP A 69 -13.97 1.79 -4.32
CA ASP A 69 -13.32 3.06 -4.63
C ASP A 69 -12.05 3.30 -3.81
N GLY A 70 -11.68 2.31 -2.98
CA GLY A 70 -10.60 2.44 -2.00
C GLY A 70 -9.22 2.24 -2.63
N PHE A 71 -8.33 3.21 -2.43
CA PHE A 71 -6.91 3.12 -2.80
C PHE A 71 -6.06 3.70 -1.67
N ALA A 72 -5.02 3.00 -1.27
CA ALA A 72 -4.13 3.46 -0.21
C ALA A 72 -2.67 3.12 -0.52
N VAL A 73 -1.78 4.08 -0.23
CA VAL A 73 -0.33 3.89 -0.33
C VAL A 73 0.27 3.94 1.05
N PHE A 74 1.06 2.94 1.36
CA PHE A 74 1.76 2.81 2.63
C PHE A 74 3.26 2.91 2.42
N ARG A 75 3.95 3.56 3.36
CA ARG A 75 5.41 3.61 3.41
C ARG A 75 5.90 2.93 4.67
N ILE A 76 6.92 2.09 4.51
CA ILE A 76 7.60 1.39 5.60
C ILE A 76 8.83 2.19 6.02
N ALA A 77 9.39 1.88 7.19
CA ALA A 77 10.54 2.60 7.75
C ALA A 77 11.80 2.55 6.88
N ASP A 78 11.98 1.50 6.07
CA ASP A 78 13.10 1.33 5.14
C ASP A 78 12.95 2.12 3.83
N GLY A 79 11.88 2.90 3.67
CA GLY A 79 11.56 3.66 2.46
C GLY A 79 10.71 2.90 1.45
N SER A 80 10.62 1.58 1.54
CA SER A 80 9.77 0.76 0.67
C SER A 80 8.30 1.17 0.77
N THR A 81 7.57 1.01 -0.32
CA THR A 81 6.15 1.35 -0.37
C THR A 81 5.32 0.19 -0.92
N PHE A 82 4.07 0.14 -0.51
CA PHE A 82 3.10 -0.73 -1.16
C PHE A 82 1.78 0.02 -1.36
N GLU A 83 1.18 -0.21 -2.50
CA GLU A 83 -0.09 0.36 -2.93
C GLU A 83 -1.15 -0.72 -2.90
N VAL A 84 -2.26 -0.46 -2.25
CA VAL A 84 -3.39 -1.36 -2.14
C VAL A 84 -4.52 -0.82 -3.01
N PHE A 85 -4.89 -1.58 -4.02
CA PHE A 85 -5.91 -1.20 -5.00
C PHE A 85 -7.33 -1.50 -4.49
N PRO A 86 -8.38 -1.05 -5.21
CA PRO A 86 -9.76 -1.34 -4.84
C PRO A 86 -10.06 -2.83 -4.66
N ASN A 87 -11.06 -3.12 -3.79
CA ASN A 87 -11.52 -4.48 -3.50
C ASN A 87 -10.41 -5.44 -3.05
N SER A 88 -9.45 -4.95 -2.29
CA SER A 88 -8.29 -5.72 -1.84
C SER A 88 -8.33 -6.00 -0.35
N ARG A 89 -7.75 -7.14 0.03
CA ARG A 89 -7.52 -7.53 1.42
C ARG A 89 -6.08 -7.97 1.60
N VAL A 90 -5.34 -7.24 2.43
CA VAL A 90 -3.91 -7.41 2.63
C VAL A 90 -3.59 -7.48 4.11
N THR A 91 -2.80 -8.46 4.53
CA THR A 91 -2.22 -8.49 5.89
C THR A 91 -0.80 -7.94 5.83
N PHE A 92 -0.53 -6.88 6.58
CA PHE A 92 0.81 -6.36 6.76
C PHE A 92 1.57 -7.22 7.77
N ARG A 93 2.72 -7.77 7.41
CA ARG A 93 3.48 -8.71 8.24
C ARG A 93 4.65 -8.07 8.95
N ALA A 94 5.55 -7.43 8.21
CA ALA A 94 6.78 -6.81 8.72
C ALA A 94 7.55 -7.70 9.74
N ASN A 95 7.61 -9.01 9.49
CA ASN A 95 8.32 -9.93 10.37
C ASN A 95 9.83 -9.76 10.21
N PRO A 96 10.60 -9.48 11.28
CA PRO A 96 12.04 -9.43 11.21
C PRO A 96 12.62 -10.81 10.89
N GLY A 97 13.69 -10.85 10.08
CA GLY A 97 14.37 -12.08 9.74
C GLY A 97 15.30 -11.92 8.54
N SER A 98 15.96 -13.00 8.12
CA SER A 98 16.82 -13.00 6.93
C SER A 98 16.05 -12.73 5.63
N TRP A 99 14.76 -13.09 5.62
CA TRP A 99 13.76 -12.69 4.63
C TRP A 99 12.57 -12.13 5.40
N SER A 100 12.30 -10.85 5.23
CA SER A 100 11.16 -10.20 5.84
C SER A 100 9.87 -10.63 5.12
N ASP A 101 8.94 -11.26 5.83
CA ASP A 101 7.58 -11.42 5.31
C ASP A 101 6.91 -10.05 5.37
N LEU A 102 6.69 -9.44 4.22
CA LEU A 102 6.17 -8.08 4.09
C LEU A 102 4.65 -8.05 4.11
N LEU A 103 4.05 -8.79 3.19
CA LEU A 103 2.61 -8.80 2.95
C LEU A 103 2.08 -10.21 2.69
N ASP A 104 0.85 -10.46 3.16
CA ASP A 104 0.00 -11.53 2.65
C ASP A 104 -1.16 -10.87 1.89
N LEU A 105 -1.21 -11.04 0.58
CA LEU A 105 -2.34 -10.65 -0.25
C LEU A 105 -3.36 -11.79 -0.25
N LEU A 106 -4.55 -11.52 0.27
CA LEU A 106 -5.63 -12.51 0.37
C LEU A 106 -6.66 -12.36 -0.75
N LEU A 107 -6.83 -11.14 -1.26
CA LEU A 107 -7.77 -10.80 -2.32
C LEU A 107 -7.35 -9.49 -2.97
N GLY A 108 -7.64 -9.33 -4.27
CA GLY A 108 -7.45 -8.10 -5.01
C GLY A 108 -6.03 -7.92 -5.53
N ARG A 109 -5.48 -6.71 -5.43
CA ARG A 109 -4.23 -6.32 -6.09
C ARG A 109 -3.39 -5.42 -5.19
N VAL A 110 -2.06 -5.63 -5.24
CA VAL A 110 -1.07 -4.75 -4.64
C VAL A 110 0.07 -4.49 -5.62
N LYS A 111 0.61 -3.27 -5.60
CA LYS A 111 1.87 -2.91 -6.24
C LYS A 111 2.89 -2.63 -5.15
N VAL A 112 4.05 -3.20 -5.28
CA VAL A 112 5.10 -3.13 -4.25
C VAL A 112 6.37 -2.56 -4.87
N HIS A 113 6.95 -1.58 -4.17
CA HIS A 113 8.24 -1.00 -4.49
C HIS A 113 9.16 -1.23 -3.30
N ILE A 114 10.15 -2.09 -3.48
CA ILE A 114 11.16 -2.39 -2.47
C ILE A 114 12.41 -1.56 -2.73
N GLU A 115 12.74 -0.68 -1.77
CA GLU A 115 13.96 0.11 -1.82
C GLU A 115 15.20 -0.73 -1.57
N ARG A 116 16.32 -0.40 -2.25
CA ARG A 116 17.63 -0.99 -1.98
C ARG A 116 18.30 -0.21 -0.86
N LEU A 117 18.67 -0.88 0.21
CA LEU A 117 19.29 -0.27 1.38
C LEU A 117 20.80 -0.02 1.12
N GLY A 118 21.17 1.24 0.87
CA GLY A 118 22.56 1.59 0.59
C GLY A 118 23.16 0.84 -0.61
N GLY A 119 22.34 0.52 -1.62
CA GLY A 119 22.75 -0.28 -2.78
C GLY A 119 22.78 -1.79 -2.54
N GLN A 120 22.49 -2.25 -1.31
CA GLN A 120 22.41 -3.67 -0.97
C GLN A 120 21.00 -4.22 -1.22
N PRO A 121 20.88 -5.51 -1.55
CA PRO A 121 19.58 -6.15 -1.68
C PRO A 121 18.77 -6.09 -0.39
N ASN A 122 17.51 -5.68 -0.48
CA ASN A 122 16.55 -5.72 0.61
C ASN A 122 15.62 -6.91 0.39
N TYR A 123 15.82 -7.96 1.19
CA TYR A 123 15.13 -9.23 1.01
C TYR A 123 13.74 -9.22 1.64
N ASN A 124 12.72 -9.26 0.80
CA ASN A 124 11.32 -9.28 1.22
C ASN A 124 10.53 -10.40 0.54
N ARG A 125 9.43 -10.82 1.17
CA ARG A 125 8.51 -11.79 0.61
C ARG A 125 7.09 -11.25 0.63
N VAL A 126 6.38 -11.49 -0.46
CA VAL A 126 4.94 -11.32 -0.56
C VAL A 126 4.32 -12.71 -0.75
N ARG A 127 3.27 -12.99 -0.01
CA ARG A 127 2.59 -14.29 -0.06
C ARG A 127 1.16 -14.10 -0.58
N THR A 128 0.71 -15.08 -1.33
CA THR A 128 -0.67 -15.20 -1.79
C THR A 128 -1.18 -16.61 -1.47
N PRO A 129 -2.45 -16.93 -1.68
CA PRO A 129 -2.96 -18.29 -1.49
C PRO A 129 -2.25 -19.36 -2.33
N THR A 130 -1.67 -18.98 -3.47
CA THR A 130 -1.05 -19.94 -4.42
C THR A 130 0.46 -19.76 -4.60
N ALA A 131 1.03 -18.61 -4.21
CA ALA A 131 2.42 -18.28 -4.48
C ALA A 131 3.16 -17.65 -3.29
N VAL A 132 4.48 -17.81 -3.30
CA VAL A 132 5.43 -17.04 -2.52
C VAL A 132 6.35 -16.30 -3.48
N ILE A 133 6.37 -14.98 -3.37
CA ILE A 133 7.15 -14.07 -4.21
C ILE A 133 8.31 -13.54 -3.38
N SER A 134 9.54 -13.86 -3.80
CA SER A 134 10.79 -13.44 -3.16
C SER A 134 11.39 -12.27 -3.92
N VAL A 135 11.72 -11.17 -3.23
CA VAL A 135 12.04 -9.88 -3.83
C VAL A 135 13.37 -9.33 -3.29
N ARG A 136 14.14 -8.59 -4.12
CA ARG A 136 15.47 -8.07 -3.77
C ARG A 136 15.68 -6.61 -4.21
N GLY A 137 14.69 -5.74 -4.02
CA GLY A 137 14.76 -4.35 -4.49
C GLY A 137 14.24 -4.22 -5.92
N THR A 138 12.91 -4.30 -6.06
CA THR A 138 12.18 -4.38 -7.34
C THR A 138 10.89 -3.60 -7.25
N ILE A 139 10.31 -3.28 -8.42
CA ILE A 139 8.95 -2.78 -8.56
C ILE A 139 8.14 -3.87 -9.26
N PHE A 140 7.10 -4.35 -8.61
CA PHE A 140 6.27 -5.42 -9.13
C PHE A 140 4.82 -5.31 -8.65
N ASP A 141 3.95 -5.97 -9.37
CA ASP A 141 2.50 -6.02 -9.15
C ASP A 141 2.07 -7.46 -8.88
N VAL A 142 1.20 -7.63 -7.91
CA VAL A 142 0.61 -8.93 -7.59
C VAL A 142 -0.89 -8.79 -7.54
N ALA A 143 -1.60 -9.61 -8.32
CA ALA A 143 -3.06 -9.64 -8.32
C ALA A 143 -3.55 -11.08 -8.12
N ILE A 144 -4.63 -11.22 -7.36
CA ILE A 144 -5.41 -12.46 -7.30
C ILE A 144 -6.54 -12.31 -8.31
N GLU A 145 -6.52 -13.15 -9.32
CA GLU A 145 -7.51 -13.22 -10.38
C GLU A 145 -8.44 -14.40 -10.08
N ASP A 146 -9.73 -14.21 -10.28
CA ASP A 146 -10.76 -15.24 -10.24
C ASP A 146 -11.03 -15.92 -8.88
N ALA A 147 -12.12 -16.69 -8.84
CA ALA A 147 -12.55 -17.46 -7.69
C ALA A 147 -11.58 -18.61 -7.31
N ASP A 148 -10.64 -18.95 -8.20
CA ASP A 148 -9.68 -20.06 -8.03
C ASP A 148 -8.36 -19.63 -7.37
N ASP A 149 -8.30 -18.41 -6.81
CA ASP A 149 -7.09 -17.85 -6.20
C ASP A 149 -5.87 -17.80 -7.14
N THR A 150 -6.08 -17.72 -8.44
CA THR A 150 -4.99 -17.60 -9.41
C THR A 150 -4.20 -16.33 -9.15
N THR A 151 -2.91 -16.47 -8.89
CA THR A 151 -2.02 -15.33 -8.65
C THR A 151 -1.33 -14.92 -9.95
N LEU A 152 -1.47 -13.64 -10.32
CA LEU A 152 -0.68 -13.03 -11.39
C LEU A 152 0.39 -12.14 -10.76
N VAL A 153 1.64 -12.36 -11.15
CA VAL A 153 2.79 -11.55 -10.78
C VAL A 153 3.34 -10.90 -12.03
N SER A 154 3.51 -9.57 -12.02
CA SER A 154 4.08 -8.80 -13.12
C SER A 154 5.22 -7.94 -12.60
N VAL A 155 6.38 -7.97 -13.25
CA VAL A 155 7.58 -7.25 -12.82
C VAL A 155 7.78 -6.03 -13.72
N GLU A 156 7.89 -4.86 -13.11
CA GLU A 156 8.18 -3.61 -13.83
C GLU A 156 9.67 -3.32 -13.85
N GLU A 157 10.34 -3.52 -12.71
CA GLU A 157 11.77 -3.26 -12.57
C GLU A 157 12.42 -4.32 -11.69
N GLY A 158 13.63 -4.76 -12.08
CA GLY A 158 14.40 -5.78 -11.38
C GLY A 158 13.94 -7.20 -11.69
N GLU A 159 14.07 -8.08 -10.72
CA GLU A 159 13.72 -9.50 -10.84
C GLU A 159 13.02 -9.99 -9.57
N VAL A 160 12.09 -10.92 -9.69
CA VAL A 160 11.46 -11.60 -8.55
C VAL A 160 11.54 -13.11 -8.71
N GLY A 161 11.74 -13.80 -7.60
CA GLY A 161 11.61 -15.26 -7.54
C GLY A 161 10.19 -15.65 -7.17
N VAL A 162 9.54 -16.47 -7.98
CA VAL A 162 8.18 -16.97 -7.73
C VAL A 162 8.22 -18.46 -7.48
N ARG A 163 7.65 -18.90 -6.36
CA ARG A 163 7.51 -20.31 -5.99
C ARG A 163 6.05 -20.61 -5.73
N HIS A 164 5.59 -21.75 -6.23
CA HIS A 164 4.25 -22.24 -5.93
C HIS A 164 4.14 -22.65 -4.46
N LEU A 165 3.12 -22.15 -3.75
CA LEU A 165 2.94 -22.46 -2.33
C LEU A 165 2.43 -23.88 -2.10
N LEU A 166 1.53 -24.38 -2.96
CA LEU A 166 0.81 -25.64 -2.79
C LEU A 166 1.44 -26.82 -3.55
N LYS A 167 2.25 -26.54 -4.57
CA LYS A 167 2.88 -27.59 -5.40
C LYS A 167 4.39 -27.51 -5.28
N PRO A 168 5.08 -28.59 -4.95
CA PRO A 168 6.54 -28.58 -4.91
C PRO A 168 7.13 -28.35 -6.31
N GLY A 169 8.16 -27.53 -6.37
CA GLY A 169 8.83 -27.17 -7.60
C GLY A 169 9.92 -26.14 -7.38
N PRO A 170 10.80 -25.92 -8.35
CA PRO A 170 11.84 -24.91 -8.27
C PRO A 170 11.22 -23.50 -8.31
N GLU A 171 11.92 -22.56 -7.69
CA GLU A 171 11.64 -21.14 -7.84
C GLU A 171 11.83 -20.71 -9.30
N ARG A 172 10.94 -19.86 -9.80
CA ARG A 172 11.02 -19.27 -11.14
C ARG A 172 11.39 -17.82 -11.02
N ILE A 173 12.41 -17.40 -11.73
CA ILE A 173 12.77 -16.01 -11.85
C ILE A 173 11.91 -15.38 -12.93
N VAL A 174 11.36 -14.21 -12.61
CA VAL A 174 10.58 -13.35 -13.50
C VAL A 174 11.29 -12.02 -13.59
N ASP A 175 11.73 -11.67 -14.78
CA ASP A 175 12.49 -10.46 -15.08
C ASP A 175 11.57 -9.27 -15.37
N ALA A 176 12.14 -8.08 -15.37
CA ALA A 176 11.45 -6.86 -15.75
C ALA A 176 10.72 -7.00 -17.11
N GLY A 177 9.47 -6.56 -17.16
CA GLY A 177 8.59 -6.67 -18.32
C GLY A 177 7.94 -8.03 -18.51
N GLN A 178 8.25 -9.01 -17.67
CA GLN A 178 7.62 -10.34 -17.71
C GLN A 178 6.52 -10.46 -16.66
N SER A 179 5.66 -11.46 -16.86
CA SER A 179 4.67 -11.86 -15.87
C SER A 179 4.47 -13.36 -15.85
N ILE A 180 4.03 -13.88 -14.70
CA ILE A 180 3.74 -15.29 -14.49
C ILE A 180 2.39 -15.45 -13.81
N ARG A 181 1.63 -16.47 -14.21
CA ARG A 181 0.42 -16.91 -13.52
C ARG A 181 0.70 -18.18 -12.75
N VAL A 182 0.22 -18.17 -11.51
CA VAL A 182 0.29 -19.30 -10.60
C VAL A 182 -1.13 -19.80 -10.38
N PHE A 183 -1.49 -20.88 -11.06
CA PHE A 183 -2.77 -21.54 -10.90
C PHE A 183 -2.73 -22.46 -9.68
N ARG A 184 -3.85 -22.57 -8.97
CA ARG A 184 -3.94 -23.37 -7.75
C ARG A 184 -3.56 -24.83 -7.95
N ASP A 185 -4.03 -25.42 -9.04
CA ASP A 185 -3.95 -26.85 -9.28
C ASP A 185 -2.85 -27.27 -10.27
N GLN A 186 -2.12 -26.33 -10.85
CA GLN A 186 -1.08 -26.58 -11.84
C GLN A 186 0.30 -26.18 -11.28
N PRO A 187 1.35 -26.98 -11.53
CA PRO A 187 2.71 -26.57 -11.21
C PRO A 187 3.10 -25.35 -12.05
N LEU A 188 4.09 -24.58 -11.58
CA LEU A 188 4.62 -23.44 -12.36
C LEU A 188 5.09 -23.91 -13.73
N ALA A 189 4.51 -23.35 -14.78
CA ALA A 189 4.93 -23.65 -16.15
C ALA A 189 6.39 -23.21 -16.36
N MET A 190 7.10 -23.97 -17.17
CA MET A 190 8.37 -23.50 -17.72
C MET A 190 8.07 -22.32 -18.63
N SER A 191 8.70 -21.18 -18.36
CA SER A 191 8.55 -19.88 -18.99
C SER A 191 8.11 -19.97 -20.47
N THR A 192 6.84 -19.80 -20.71
CA THR A 192 6.34 -19.34 -21.99
C THR A 192 6.01 -17.88 -21.80
N VAL A 193 6.60 -17.03 -22.63
CA VAL A 193 6.23 -15.61 -22.69
C VAL A 193 4.74 -15.55 -23.03
N ASP A 194 3.92 -15.35 -22.03
CA ASP A 194 2.48 -15.18 -22.23
C ASP A 194 2.26 -13.82 -22.89
N LYS A 195 2.09 -13.82 -24.23
CA LYS A 195 1.83 -12.60 -25.00
C LYS A 195 0.58 -11.85 -24.51
N SER A 196 -0.36 -12.55 -23.88
CA SER A 196 -1.54 -11.93 -23.28
C SER A 196 -1.21 -11.16 -21.99
N SER A 197 -0.11 -11.49 -21.31
CA SER A 197 0.35 -10.80 -20.11
C SER A 197 0.89 -9.41 -20.44
N ILE A 198 1.56 -9.25 -21.58
CA ILE A 198 2.07 -7.94 -22.04
C ILE A 198 0.90 -6.98 -22.29
N VAL A 199 -0.14 -7.44 -22.97
CA VAL A 199 -1.34 -6.63 -23.25
C VAL A 199 -2.03 -6.23 -21.92
N ARG A 200 -2.13 -7.16 -20.97
CA ARG A 200 -2.72 -6.85 -19.66
C ARG A 200 -1.86 -5.91 -18.81
N ALA A 201 -0.53 -6.05 -18.86
CA ALA A 201 0.37 -5.12 -18.20
C ALA A 201 0.22 -3.70 -18.76
N VAL A 202 0.08 -3.57 -20.09
CA VAL A 202 -0.17 -2.26 -20.74
C VAL A 202 -1.54 -1.70 -20.36
N LEU A 203 -2.58 -2.54 -20.35
CA LEU A 203 -3.92 -2.11 -19.94
C LEU A 203 -3.94 -1.68 -18.46
N ARG A 204 -3.27 -2.40 -17.57
CA ARG A 204 -3.17 -2.04 -16.16
C ARG A 204 -2.41 -0.73 -15.95
N ARG A 205 -1.31 -0.51 -16.68
CA ARG A 205 -0.60 0.79 -16.62
C ARG A 205 -1.48 1.94 -17.07
N ALA A 206 -2.32 1.72 -18.09
CA ALA A 206 -3.29 2.71 -18.53
C ALA A 206 -4.36 2.95 -17.46
N GLU A 207 -4.83 1.90 -16.80
CA GLU A 207 -5.78 1.95 -15.68
C GLU A 207 -5.17 2.66 -14.47
N ASP A 208 -3.92 2.33 -14.10
CA ASP A 208 -3.19 3.01 -13.02
C ASP A 208 -2.96 4.50 -13.34
N ALA A 209 -2.59 4.83 -14.58
CA ALA A 209 -2.41 6.22 -15.02
C ALA A 209 -3.73 7.01 -14.98
N LEU A 210 -4.84 6.38 -15.39
CA LEU A 210 -6.16 6.97 -15.28
C LEU A 210 -6.56 7.14 -13.81
N TYR A 211 -6.28 6.16 -12.97
CA TYR A 211 -6.55 6.23 -11.54
C TYR A 211 -5.75 7.36 -10.88
N GLU A 212 -4.46 7.46 -11.17
CA GLU A 212 -3.63 8.58 -10.70
C GLU A 212 -4.14 9.93 -11.20
N MET A 213 -4.54 10.03 -12.46
CA MET A 213 -5.02 11.28 -13.06
C MET A 213 -6.37 11.70 -12.46
N VAL A 214 -7.28 10.75 -12.20
CA VAL A 214 -8.61 11.03 -11.66
C VAL A 214 -8.56 11.28 -10.15
N TYR A 215 -7.72 10.55 -9.41
CA TYR A 215 -7.74 10.57 -7.95
C TYR A 215 -6.59 11.35 -7.31
N ARG A 216 -5.37 11.35 -7.86
CA ARG A 216 -4.29 12.23 -7.38
C ARG A 216 -4.46 13.68 -7.79
N GLY A 217 -5.18 13.97 -8.89
CA GLY A 217 -5.53 15.33 -9.28
C GLY A 217 -6.54 16.03 -8.36
N ARG A 218 -7.16 15.29 -7.43
CA ARG A 218 -8.13 15.79 -6.45
C ARG A 218 -7.58 15.80 -5.04
N THR A 219 -6.42 16.40 -4.81
CA THR A 219 -6.06 16.81 -3.44
C THR A 219 -6.90 18.04 -3.08
N PRO A 220 -7.80 17.98 -2.10
CA PRO A 220 -8.43 19.17 -1.56
C PRO A 220 -7.37 19.92 -0.74
N GLY A 221 -6.82 20.98 -1.31
CA GLY A 221 -6.07 21.95 -0.52
C GLY A 221 -4.55 21.96 -0.68
N ALA A 222 -4.06 22.33 -1.86
CA ALA A 222 -2.84 23.09 -1.98
C ALA A 222 -3.22 24.38 -2.71
N GLY A 223 -3.51 25.39 -1.93
CA GLY A 223 -3.84 26.71 -2.40
C GLY A 223 -2.69 27.36 -3.16
N GLY A 224 -3.02 28.16 -4.16
CA GLY A 224 -2.23 29.28 -4.61
C GLY A 224 -1.15 28.97 -5.64
N GLY A 225 -1.54 28.39 -6.78
CA GLY A 225 -0.83 28.66 -8.04
C GLY A 225 -1.49 29.88 -8.69
N THR A 226 -0.89 31.05 -8.57
CA THR A 226 -1.25 32.21 -9.35
C THR A 226 -1.17 31.85 -10.82
N VAL A 227 -2.33 31.70 -11.44
CA VAL A 227 -2.42 31.72 -12.91
C VAL A 227 -2.04 33.14 -13.33
N GLY A 228 -0.82 33.30 -13.83
CA GLY A 228 -0.36 34.55 -14.38
C GLY A 228 -1.27 34.95 -15.55
N CYS A 229 -1.98 36.06 -15.41
CA CYS A 229 -2.71 36.67 -16.52
C CYS A 229 -1.71 37.10 -17.59
N PRO A 230 -1.98 36.81 -18.88
CA PRO A 230 -1.16 37.35 -19.95
C PRO A 230 -1.22 38.89 -19.93
N ALA A 231 -0.05 39.53 -20.16
CA ALA A 231 0.10 40.97 -20.13
C ALA A 231 -0.90 41.66 -21.07
N GLY A 232 -1.83 42.45 -20.48
CA GLY A 232 -2.79 43.25 -21.22
C GLY A 232 -4.26 43.12 -20.83
N THR A 233 -4.63 42.27 -19.88
CA THR A 233 -6.02 42.14 -19.42
C THR A 233 -6.18 42.50 -17.95
N ASN A 234 -7.06 43.47 -17.70
CA ASN A 234 -7.43 43.90 -16.35
C ASN A 234 -8.27 42.83 -15.67
N CYS A 235 -7.70 42.15 -14.69
CA CYS A 235 -8.37 41.06 -13.91
C CYS A 235 -9.12 41.59 -12.67
N ASP A 236 -9.59 42.84 -12.70
CA ASP A 236 -10.43 43.38 -11.63
C ASP A 236 -11.89 43.41 -12.05
N LYS A 237 -12.66 42.70 -11.26
CA LYS A 237 -14.10 42.81 -10.98
C LYS A 237 -14.97 41.62 -11.40
N LYS A 238 -15.37 40.90 -10.32
CA LYS A 238 -16.70 40.35 -10.11
C LYS A 238 -17.54 40.02 -11.35
N ASN A 239 -17.54 38.75 -11.74
CA ASN A 239 -18.69 38.21 -12.45
C ASN A 239 -19.18 36.95 -11.70
N PRO A 240 -20.38 36.94 -11.08
CA PRO A 240 -20.87 35.84 -10.30
C PRO A 240 -21.62 34.76 -11.07
N ASN A 241 -21.51 34.68 -12.40
CA ASN A 241 -22.18 33.64 -13.18
C ASN A 241 -21.30 33.11 -14.31
N PRO A 242 -20.86 31.84 -14.26
CA PRO A 242 -20.37 31.15 -15.44
C PRO A 242 -21.55 30.81 -16.38
N PRO A 243 -21.39 30.88 -17.70
CA PRO A 243 -22.42 30.47 -18.65
C PRO A 243 -22.67 28.98 -18.56
N GLY A 244 -23.94 28.61 -18.60
CA GLY A 244 -24.50 27.30 -18.31
C GLY A 244 -23.83 26.12 -19.00
N THR A 245 -23.40 25.19 -18.19
CA THR A 245 -23.23 23.79 -18.57
C THR A 245 -24.54 23.09 -18.30
N THR A 246 -25.30 22.80 -19.36
CA THR A 246 -26.41 21.87 -19.33
C THR A 246 -25.90 20.49 -18.90
N PRO A 247 -26.48 19.84 -17.89
CA PRO A 247 -26.12 18.49 -17.53
C PRO A 247 -26.44 17.52 -18.67
N PRO A 248 -25.63 16.45 -18.87
CA PRO A 248 -25.90 15.45 -19.88
C PRO A 248 -27.23 14.74 -19.59
N PRO A 249 -27.97 14.32 -20.63
CA PRO A 249 -29.24 13.60 -20.46
C PRO A 249 -29.05 12.28 -19.72
N ALA A 250 -30.00 11.94 -18.85
CA ALA A 250 -30.01 10.69 -18.10
C ALA A 250 -30.05 9.47 -19.04
N PRO A 251 -29.38 8.34 -18.70
CA PRO A 251 -29.44 7.12 -19.48
C PRO A 251 -30.86 6.55 -19.50
N PRO A 252 -31.28 5.88 -20.58
CA PRO A 252 -32.61 5.26 -20.68
C PRO A 252 -32.75 4.09 -19.67
N PRO A 253 -33.97 3.84 -19.17
CA PRO A 253 -34.24 2.73 -18.27
C PRO A 253 -34.03 1.38 -18.97
N PRO A 254 -33.66 0.31 -18.22
CA PRO A 254 -33.49 -1.01 -18.79
C PRO A 254 -34.81 -1.57 -19.32
N PRO A 255 -34.80 -2.41 -20.36
CA PRO A 255 -36.00 -3.06 -20.89
C PRO A 255 -36.54 -4.07 -19.90
N HIS A 256 -37.88 -4.12 -19.83
CA HIS A 256 -38.67 -5.06 -19.02
C HIS A 256 -38.62 -6.48 -19.55
#